data_ee2105a3376652566b67c1ed02265acd
#
_entry.id   ee2105a3376652566b67c1ed02265acd
#
_cell.length_a   1.000
_cell.length_b   1.000
_cell.length_c   1.000
_cell.angle_alpha   90.00
_cell.angle_beta   90.00
_cell.angle_gamma   90.00
#
_symmetry.space_group_name_H-M   'P 1'
#
loop_
_entity.id
_entity.type
_entity.pdbx_description
1 polymer ?
#
loop_
_entity_poly.entity_id
_entity_poly.type
_entity_poly.pdbx_seq_one_letter_code
_entity_poly.pdbx_strand_id
1 'polypeptide(L)'
;DELNCGSCGYNTCREKAIAIYHGKAEISMCLPYLKDKAESFSDCIVNNTPNGLIVVNDSLEVQQINAAARKIMNIRYSSDVLGDQLVRILDTAPFLKVLESKRSLRDYRVYLAEYKKYVEQTIVYDMNYHMLVCIMRDVTDEENEREKKESISRQTVEIADKVVDKQMRIVQEI
;
A
#
# COMPACT_ATOMS: atom_id res chain seq x y z
N ASP A 1 -20.64 -11.52 23.33
CA ASP A 1 -22.01 -11.99 23.06
C ASP A 1 -22.03 -13.51 22.97
N GLU A 2 -23.05 -14.13 23.55
CA GLU A 2 -23.24 -15.58 23.52
C GLU A 2 -24.01 -15.96 22.26
N LEU A 3 -23.31 -16.44 21.22
CA LEU A 3 -23.93 -16.82 19.94
C LEU A 3 -24.66 -18.18 20.00
N ASN A 4 -24.27 -19.04 20.94
CA ASN A 4 -24.81 -20.40 21.13
C ASN A 4 -24.91 -21.21 19.81
N CYS A 5 -23.92 -21.04 18.90
CA CYS A 5 -23.96 -21.59 17.55
C CYS A 5 -23.71 -23.11 17.44
N GLY A 6 -23.28 -23.76 18.54
CA GLY A 6 -23.03 -25.20 18.61
C GLY A 6 -21.80 -25.72 17.85
N SER A 7 -21.13 -24.89 17.05
CA SER A 7 -20.02 -25.33 16.18
C SER A 7 -18.78 -25.85 16.92
N CYS A 8 -18.65 -25.57 18.20
CA CYS A 8 -17.58 -26.08 19.07
C CYS A 8 -17.93 -27.39 19.79
N GLY A 9 -19.09 -28.01 19.48
CA GLY A 9 -19.56 -29.26 20.09
C GLY A 9 -20.27 -29.09 21.45
N TYR A 10 -20.48 -27.85 21.92
CA TYR A 10 -21.25 -27.52 23.13
C TYR A 10 -22.56 -26.83 22.73
N ASN A 11 -23.65 -27.11 23.43
CA ASN A 11 -24.96 -26.53 23.10
C ASN A 11 -25.02 -25.01 23.38
N THR A 12 -24.30 -24.56 24.41
CA THR A 12 -24.27 -23.16 24.79
C THR A 12 -22.84 -22.65 24.98
N CYS A 13 -22.62 -21.36 24.78
CA CYS A 13 -21.33 -20.71 25.04
C CYS A 13 -20.96 -20.78 26.52
N ARG A 14 -21.97 -20.81 27.43
CA ARG A 14 -21.76 -20.96 28.88
C ARG A 14 -21.24 -22.35 29.24
N GLU A 15 -21.78 -23.42 28.67
CA GLU A 15 -21.27 -24.79 28.87
C GLU A 15 -19.82 -24.90 28.40
N LYS A 16 -19.49 -24.28 27.24
CA LYS A 16 -18.13 -24.19 26.72
C LYS A 16 -17.20 -23.47 27.70
N ALA A 17 -17.62 -22.33 28.24
CA ALA A 17 -16.82 -21.56 29.17
C ALA A 17 -16.53 -22.36 30.48
N ILE A 18 -17.52 -23.11 30.99
CA ILE A 18 -17.35 -24.01 32.13
C ILE A 18 -16.36 -25.14 31.82
N ALA A 19 -16.46 -25.71 30.62
CA ALA A 19 -15.54 -26.75 30.19
C ALA A 19 -14.09 -26.23 30.05
N ILE A 20 -13.89 -25.00 29.57
CA ILE A 20 -12.59 -24.34 29.52
C ILE A 20 -12.04 -24.12 30.92
N TYR A 21 -12.88 -23.62 31.86
CA TYR A 21 -12.47 -23.39 33.23
C TYR A 21 -12.00 -24.69 33.90
N HIS A 22 -12.61 -25.82 33.60
CA HIS A 22 -12.23 -27.14 34.13
C HIS A 22 -11.10 -27.82 33.30
N GLY A 23 -10.49 -27.13 32.34
CA GLY A 23 -9.41 -27.69 31.49
C GLY A 23 -9.85 -28.80 30.53
N LYS A 24 -11.17 -28.95 30.27
CA LYS A 24 -11.74 -29.96 29.38
C LYS A 24 -11.92 -29.50 27.95
N ALA A 25 -11.71 -28.20 27.68
CA ALA A 25 -11.83 -27.60 26.37
C ALA A 25 -10.91 -26.40 26.23
N GLU A 26 -10.61 -26.02 24.99
CA GLU A 26 -9.83 -24.81 24.66
C GLU A 26 -10.71 -23.78 23.96
N ILE A 27 -10.37 -22.50 24.12
CA ILE A 27 -11.06 -21.40 23.45
C ILE A 27 -10.87 -21.47 21.93
N SER A 28 -9.73 -21.99 21.48
CA SER A 28 -9.39 -22.23 20.07
C SER A 28 -10.35 -23.18 19.34
N MET A 29 -11.16 -23.96 20.05
CA MET A 29 -12.22 -24.78 19.45
C MET A 29 -13.45 -23.97 19.02
N CYS A 30 -13.54 -22.68 19.38
CA CYS A 30 -14.67 -21.81 19.02
C CYS A 30 -14.44 -21.19 17.64
N LEU A 31 -15.24 -21.59 16.63
CA LEU A 31 -15.08 -21.08 15.26
C LEU A 31 -15.29 -19.55 15.15
N PRO A 32 -16.33 -18.95 15.73
CA PRO A 32 -16.46 -17.48 15.76
C PRO A 32 -15.24 -16.77 16.36
N TYR A 33 -14.72 -17.27 17.47
CA TYR A 33 -13.51 -16.71 18.11
C TYR A 33 -12.29 -16.83 17.19
N LEU A 34 -12.09 -17.97 16.54
CA LEU A 34 -10.97 -18.16 15.59
C LEU A 34 -11.10 -17.24 14.39
N LYS A 35 -12.32 -17.06 13.88
CA LYS A 35 -12.58 -16.12 12.78
C LYS A 35 -12.25 -14.68 13.19
N ASP A 36 -12.80 -14.22 14.31
CA ASP A 36 -12.52 -12.87 14.83
C ASP A 36 -11.03 -12.64 15.08
N LYS A 37 -10.34 -13.65 15.63
CA LYS A 37 -8.90 -13.59 15.86
C LYS A 37 -8.10 -13.52 14.58
N ALA A 38 -8.48 -14.30 13.55
CA ALA A 38 -7.80 -14.28 12.25
C ALA A 38 -8.02 -12.95 11.53
N GLU A 39 -9.25 -12.41 11.56
CA GLU A 39 -9.57 -11.09 11.00
C GLU A 39 -8.79 -9.97 11.71
N SER A 40 -8.78 -9.95 13.04
CA SER A 40 -8.04 -8.98 13.85
C SER A 40 -6.53 -9.05 13.60
N PHE A 41 -5.97 -10.24 13.41
CA PHE A 41 -4.56 -10.42 13.12
C PHE A 41 -4.22 -9.92 11.71
N SER A 42 -5.05 -10.24 10.71
CA SER A 42 -4.91 -9.74 9.35
C SER A 42 -4.98 -8.22 9.32
N ASP A 43 -5.98 -7.63 9.96
CA ASP A 43 -6.13 -6.18 10.05
C ASP A 43 -4.95 -5.51 10.76
N CYS A 44 -4.44 -6.14 11.81
CA CYS A 44 -3.26 -5.65 12.52
C CYS A 44 -2.04 -5.60 11.60
N ILE A 45 -1.76 -6.65 10.82
CA ILE A 45 -0.63 -6.68 9.87
C ILE A 45 -0.82 -5.62 8.79
N VAL A 46 -1.99 -5.59 8.16
CA VAL A 46 -2.30 -4.68 7.05
C VAL A 46 -2.21 -3.22 7.47
N ASN A 47 -2.70 -2.87 8.67
CA ASN A 47 -2.71 -1.48 9.14
C ASN A 47 -1.38 -1.02 9.79
N ASN A 48 -0.54 -1.94 10.24
CA ASN A 48 0.78 -1.61 10.80
C ASN A 48 1.93 -1.66 9.78
N THR A 49 1.67 -2.09 8.55
CA THR A 49 2.69 -1.98 7.49
C THR A 49 2.95 -0.51 7.15
N PRO A 50 4.22 -0.10 6.98
CA PRO A 50 4.56 1.27 6.58
C PRO A 50 4.17 1.58 5.14
N ASN A 51 3.98 0.56 4.31
CA ASN A 51 3.57 0.73 2.92
C ASN A 51 2.06 0.88 2.80
N GLY A 52 1.64 1.77 1.91
CA GLY A 52 0.23 1.87 1.52
C GLY A 52 -0.22 0.59 0.82
N LEU A 53 -1.41 0.11 1.16
CA LEU A 53 -2.03 -1.05 0.53
C LEU A 53 -3.45 -0.69 0.11
N ILE A 54 -3.75 -0.97 -1.16
CA ILE A 54 -5.09 -0.86 -1.72
C ILE A 54 -5.40 -2.17 -2.44
N VAL A 55 -6.57 -2.72 -2.20
CA VAL A 55 -7.11 -3.88 -2.91
C VAL A 55 -8.35 -3.45 -3.68
N VAL A 56 -8.40 -3.80 -4.95
CA VAL A 56 -9.56 -3.54 -5.82
C VAL A 56 -9.99 -4.82 -6.53
N ASN A 57 -11.27 -4.90 -6.87
CA ASN A 57 -11.81 -6.01 -7.67
C ASN A 57 -11.56 -5.80 -9.19
N ASP A 58 -12.00 -6.73 -10.02
CA ASP A 58 -11.88 -6.65 -11.49
C ASP A 58 -12.63 -5.45 -12.10
N SER A 59 -13.62 -4.88 -11.41
CA SER A 59 -14.32 -3.65 -11.79
C SER A 59 -13.63 -2.38 -11.31
N LEU A 60 -12.44 -2.50 -10.72
CA LEU A 60 -11.66 -1.41 -10.11
C LEU A 60 -12.41 -0.68 -8.98
N GLU A 61 -13.25 -1.37 -8.24
CA GLU A 61 -13.87 -0.89 -7.01
C GLU A 61 -12.98 -1.20 -5.82
N VAL A 62 -12.78 -0.23 -4.95
CA VAL A 62 -11.92 -0.35 -3.76
C VAL A 62 -12.56 -1.30 -2.74
N GLN A 63 -11.89 -2.42 -2.47
CA GLN A 63 -12.33 -3.41 -1.49
C GLN A 63 -11.66 -3.23 -0.13
N GLN A 64 -10.40 -2.79 -0.14
CA GLN A 64 -9.63 -2.56 1.09
C GLN A 64 -8.61 -1.45 0.90
N ILE A 65 -8.39 -0.68 1.96
CA ILE A 65 -7.38 0.37 2.02
C ILE A 65 -6.82 0.44 3.45
N ASN A 66 -5.50 0.43 3.60
CA ASN A 66 -4.87 0.50 4.90
C ASN A 66 -4.60 1.94 5.37
N ALA A 67 -4.16 2.08 6.62
CA ALA A 67 -3.87 3.38 7.22
C ALA A 67 -2.75 4.15 6.50
N ALA A 68 -1.70 3.45 6.03
CA ALA A 68 -0.59 4.06 5.31
C ALA A 68 -1.03 4.62 3.94
N ALA A 69 -1.84 3.87 3.16
CA ALA A 69 -2.39 4.36 1.89
C ALA A 69 -3.29 5.58 2.09
N ARG A 70 -4.14 5.57 3.11
CA ARG A 70 -4.97 6.73 3.45
C ARG A 70 -4.13 7.96 3.79
N LYS A 71 -3.02 7.78 4.53
CA LYS A 71 -2.08 8.86 4.87
C LYS A 71 -1.40 9.43 3.62
N ILE A 72 -0.99 8.58 2.68
CA ILE A 72 -0.38 9.01 1.40
C ILE A 72 -1.36 9.89 0.62
N MET A 73 -2.64 9.49 0.56
CA MET A 73 -3.67 10.15 -0.24
C MET A 73 -4.55 11.13 0.55
N ASN A 74 -4.17 11.50 1.78
CA ASN A 74 -4.92 12.42 2.63
C ASN A 74 -6.40 12.04 2.84
N ILE A 75 -6.71 10.74 2.82
CA ILE A 75 -8.05 10.20 3.05
C ILE A 75 -8.29 10.05 4.55
N ARG A 76 -9.35 10.65 5.06
CA ARG A 76 -9.62 10.66 6.52
C ARG A 76 -10.16 9.32 6.99
N TYR A 77 -11.17 8.78 6.35
CA TYR A 77 -11.82 7.53 6.72
C TYR A 77 -11.81 6.53 5.56
N SER A 78 -11.65 5.25 5.86
CA SER A 78 -11.72 4.19 4.86
C SER A 78 -13.11 4.10 4.20
N SER A 79 -14.17 4.39 4.96
CA SER A 79 -15.54 4.44 4.47
C SER A 79 -15.77 5.43 3.33
N ASP A 80 -14.90 6.43 3.18
CA ASP A 80 -15.03 7.48 2.16
C ASP A 80 -14.71 6.97 0.75
N VAL A 81 -14.04 5.80 0.67
CA VAL A 81 -13.54 5.24 -0.60
C VAL A 81 -13.87 3.76 -0.78
N LEU A 82 -14.25 3.03 0.28
CA LEU A 82 -14.63 1.62 0.17
C LEU A 82 -15.90 1.46 -0.67
N GLY A 83 -15.84 0.58 -1.67
CA GLY A 83 -16.90 0.36 -2.65
C GLY A 83 -16.94 1.39 -3.79
N ASP A 84 -16.13 2.44 -3.73
CA ASP A 84 -16.04 3.44 -4.80
C ASP A 84 -15.09 3.01 -5.91
N GLN A 85 -15.21 3.65 -7.07
CA GLN A 85 -14.32 3.44 -8.19
C GLN A 85 -12.92 4.01 -7.91
N LEU A 86 -11.88 3.23 -8.20
CA LEU A 86 -10.47 3.61 -8.00
C LEU A 86 -10.09 4.94 -8.67
N VAL A 87 -10.72 5.28 -9.80
CA VAL A 87 -10.46 6.52 -10.56
C VAL A 87 -10.66 7.79 -9.73
N ARG A 88 -11.42 7.72 -8.63
CA ARG A 88 -11.60 8.86 -7.72
C ARG A 88 -10.36 9.21 -6.92
N ILE A 89 -9.45 8.28 -6.75
CA ILE A 89 -8.28 8.43 -5.87
C ILE A 89 -6.95 8.19 -6.57
N LEU A 90 -6.92 7.37 -7.62
CA LEU A 90 -5.69 7.04 -8.36
C LEU A 90 -5.97 6.91 -9.86
N ASP A 91 -4.90 7.11 -10.66
CA ASP A 91 -4.92 6.76 -12.08
C ASP A 91 -5.11 5.25 -12.27
N THR A 92 -6.09 4.88 -13.07
CA THR A 92 -6.44 3.47 -13.33
C THR A 92 -5.62 2.83 -14.45
N ALA A 93 -4.90 3.59 -15.26
CA ALA A 93 -4.17 3.06 -16.40
C ALA A 93 -3.16 1.95 -16.04
N PRO A 94 -2.35 2.06 -14.97
CA PRO A 94 -1.45 0.98 -14.54
C PRO A 94 -2.20 -0.29 -14.12
N PHE A 95 -3.36 -0.14 -13.47
CA PHE A 95 -4.19 -1.27 -13.04
C PHE A 95 -4.82 -2.00 -14.21
N LEU A 96 -5.36 -1.28 -15.19
CA LEU A 96 -5.90 -1.86 -16.41
C LEU A 96 -4.84 -2.64 -17.19
N LYS A 97 -3.63 -2.09 -17.30
CA LYS A 97 -2.50 -2.78 -17.92
C LYS A 97 -2.16 -4.11 -17.25
N VAL A 98 -2.18 -4.15 -15.91
CA VAL A 98 -1.96 -5.39 -15.14
C VAL A 98 -3.11 -6.35 -15.32
N LEU A 99 -4.37 -5.85 -15.32
CA LEU A 99 -5.57 -6.67 -15.51
C LEU A 99 -5.60 -7.33 -16.89
N GLU A 100 -5.22 -6.61 -17.95
CA GLU A 100 -5.17 -7.12 -19.33
C GLU A 100 -4.02 -8.10 -19.54
N SER A 101 -2.81 -7.71 -19.12
CA SER A 101 -1.60 -8.51 -19.36
C SER A 101 -1.45 -9.69 -18.40
N LYS A 102 -2.15 -9.68 -17.26
CA LYS A 102 -1.98 -10.62 -16.13
C LYS A 102 -0.54 -10.66 -15.59
N ARG A 103 0.25 -9.63 -15.87
CA ARG A 103 1.63 -9.50 -15.41
C ARG A 103 1.72 -8.40 -14.36
N SER A 104 2.39 -8.70 -13.25
CA SER A 104 2.63 -7.71 -12.18
C SER A 104 3.42 -6.53 -12.70
N LEU A 105 3.04 -5.34 -12.29
CA LEU A 105 3.82 -4.12 -12.45
C LEU A 105 4.60 -3.88 -11.16
N ARG A 106 5.93 -3.75 -11.24
CA ARG A 106 6.80 -3.57 -10.07
C ARG A 106 7.59 -2.28 -10.18
N ASP A 107 7.89 -1.70 -9.03
CA ASP A 107 8.78 -0.53 -8.89
C ASP A 107 8.39 0.65 -9.81
N TYR A 108 7.10 0.79 -10.07
CA TYR A 108 6.57 1.86 -10.89
C TYR A 108 6.49 3.16 -10.11
N ARG A 109 7.39 4.09 -10.43
CA ARG A 109 7.43 5.41 -9.78
C ARG A 109 6.54 6.39 -10.51
N VAL A 110 5.71 7.10 -9.76
CA VAL A 110 4.78 8.08 -10.29
C VAL A 110 4.63 9.24 -9.29
N TYR A 111 4.48 10.44 -9.85
CA TYR A 111 4.14 11.63 -9.07
C TYR A 111 2.62 11.77 -9.00
N LEU A 112 2.07 11.69 -7.80
CA LEU A 112 0.66 11.90 -7.53
C LEU A 112 0.43 13.40 -7.29
N ALA A 113 0.06 14.14 -8.33
CA ALA A 113 -0.06 15.60 -8.29
C ALA A 113 -1.10 16.09 -7.26
N GLU A 114 -2.21 15.38 -7.12
CA GLU A 114 -3.26 15.73 -6.14
C GLU A 114 -2.76 15.70 -4.69
N TYR A 115 -1.83 14.78 -4.41
CA TYR A 115 -1.30 14.55 -3.07
C TYR A 115 0.10 15.16 -2.89
N LYS A 116 0.70 15.68 -3.95
CA LYS A 116 2.07 16.24 -4.00
C LYS A 116 3.11 15.26 -3.47
N LYS A 117 3.01 13.99 -3.89
CA LYS A 117 3.88 12.92 -3.43
C LYS A 117 4.40 12.08 -4.59
N TYR A 118 5.67 11.68 -4.48
CA TYR A 118 6.22 10.60 -5.29
C TYR A 118 5.94 9.27 -4.61
N VAL A 119 5.37 8.34 -5.34
CA VAL A 119 5.12 6.98 -4.85
C VAL A 119 5.72 5.94 -5.78
N GLU A 120 6.23 4.88 -5.19
CA GLU A 120 6.64 3.68 -5.91
C GLU A 120 5.56 2.63 -5.71
N GLN A 121 4.96 2.17 -6.81
CA GLN A 121 3.83 1.26 -6.82
C GLN A 121 4.23 -0.12 -7.33
N THR A 122 3.76 -1.15 -6.65
CA THR A 122 3.77 -2.53 -7.12
C THR A 122 2.34 -3.02 -7.19
N ILE A 123 1.88 -3.40 -8.40
CA ILE A 123 0.51 -3.86 -8.64
C ILE A 123 0.56 -5.32 -9.07
N VAL A 124 -0.15 -6.17 -8.35
CA VAL A 124 -0.24 -7.62 -8.59
C VAL A 124 -1.69 -8.02 -8.78
N TYR A 125 -1.96 -8.87 -9.75
CA TYR A 125 -3.27 -9.48 -9.96
C TYR A 125 -3.31 -10.88 -9.38
N ASP A 126 -4.24 -11.13 -8.47
CA ASP A 126 -4.54 -12.45 -7.93
C ASP A 126 -5.68 -13.09 -8.73
N MET A 127 -5.35 -14.15 -9.48
CA MET A 127 -6.32 -14.85 -10.35
C MET A 127 -7.33 -15.68 -9.55
N ASN A 128 -7.00 -16.11 -8.32
CA ASN A 128 -7.90 -16.95 -7.52
C ASN A 128 -9.04 -16.14 -6.90
N TYR A 129 -8.72 -14.93 -6.47
CA TYR A 129 -9.66 -14.03 -5.80
C TYR A 129 -10.20 -12.93 -6.72
N HIS A 130 -9.73 -12.85 -7.98
CA HIS A 130 -10.11 -11.81 -8.93
C HIS A 130 -9.90 -10.40 -8.36
N MET A 131 -8.72 -10.17 -7.78
CA MET A 131 -8.38 -8.92 -7.12
C MET A 131 -7.03 -8.39 -7.59
N LEU A 132 -6.92 -7.07 -7.66
CA LEU A 132 -5.65 -6.37 -7.83
C LEU A 132 -5.20 -5.82 -6.48
N VAL A 133 -3.97 -6.12 -6.12
CA VAL A 133 -3.32 -5.62 -4.91
C VAL A 133 -2.28 -4.59 -5.31
N CYS A 134 -2.44 -3.35 -4.87
CA CYS A 134 -1.47 -2.29 -5.04
C CYS A 134 -0.76 -2.02 -3.72
N ILE A 135 0.55 -2.15 -3.73
CA ILE A 135 1.43 -1.76 -2.62
C ILE A 135 2.12 -0.47 -3.04
N MET A 136 2.08 0.55 -2.17
CA MET A 136 2.65 1.87 -2.43
C MET A 136 3.65 2.25 -1.36
N ARG A 137 4.81 2.73 -1.76
CA ARG A 137 5.81 3.32 -0.88
C ARG A 137 5.93 4.81 -1.19
N ASP A 138 5.84 5.65 -0.16
CA ASP A 138 6.14 7.09 -0.29
C ASP A 138 7.66 7.25 -0.46
N VAL A 139 8.08 7.78 -1.59
CA VAL A 139 9.50 8.01 -1.95
C VAL A 139 9.78 9.49 -2.19
N THR A 140 8.92 10.37 -1.67
CA THR A 140 9.00 11.81 -1.89
C THR A 140 10.33 12.39 -1.43
N ASP A 141 10.80 12.01 -0.25
CA ASP A 141 12.06 12.51 0.30
C ASP A 141 13.26 12.01 -0.51
N GLU A 142 13.23 10.74 -0.94
CA GLU A 142 14.27 10.14 -1.78
C GLU A 142 14.39 10.87 -3.14
N GLU A 143 13.25 11.14 -3.79
CA GLU A 143 13.22 11.85 -5.07
C GLU A 143 13.66 13.31 -4.94
N ASN A 144 13.22 14.01 -3.90
CA ASN A 144 13.65 15.37 -3.63
C ASN A 144 15.17 15.47 -3.38
N GLU A 145 15.74 14.52 -2.65
CA GLU A 145 17.19 14.45 -2.47
C GLU A 145 17.93 14.14 -3.78
N ARG A 146 17.39 13.26 -4.61
CA ARG A 146 17.95 12.94 -5.92
C ARG A 146 17.94 14.17 -6.83
N GLU A 147 16.83 14.89 -6.93
CA GLU A 147 16.72 16.11 -7.72
C GLU A 147 17.70 17.19 -7.25
N LYS A 148 17.87 17.36 -5.94
CA LYS A 148 18.87 18.29 -5.39
C LYS A 148 20.29 17.90 -5.78
N LYS A 149 20.67 16.65 -5.68
CA LYS A 149 21.99 16.14 -6.08
C LYS A 149 22.24 16.33 -7.57
N GLU A 150 21.25 16.03 -8.41
CA GLU A 150 21.33 16.22 -9.87
C GLU A 150 21.47 17.71 -10.23
N SER A 151 20.73 18.60 -9.56
CA SER A 151 20.82 20.05 -9.76
C SER A 151 22.22 20.58 -9.41
N ILE A 152 22.76 20.17 -8.25
CA ILE A 152 24.12 20.55 -7.82
C ILE A 152 25.16 20.03 -8.83
N SER A 153 25.03 18.79 -9.30
CA SER A 153 25.93 18.21 -10.29
C SER A 153 25.92 18.99 -11.59
N ARG A 154 24.73 19.35 -12.12
CA ARG A 154 24.59 20.19 -13.34
C ARG A 154 25.24 21.56 -13.15
N GLN A 155 24.99 22.22 -12.03
CA GLN A 155 25.62 23.51 -11.74
C GLN A 155 27.15 23.41 -11.67
N THR A 156 27.67 22.33 -11.08
CA THR A 156 29.11 22.10 -10.98
C THR A 156 29.74 21.91 -12.36
N VAL A 157 29.09 21.15 -13.26
CA VAL A 157 29.55 20.97 -14.63
C VAL A 157 29.52 22.29 -15.39
N GLU A 158 28.44 23.08 -15.31
CA GLU A 158 28.37 24.40 -15.96
C GLU A 158 29.45 25.37 -15.48
N ILE A 159 29.77 25.37 -14.18
CA ILE A 159 30.86 26.18 -13.63
C ILE A 159 32.21 25.71 -14.16
N ALA A 160 32.45 24.40 -14.22
CA ALA A 160 33.69 23.83 -14.74
C ALA A 160 33.88 24.20 -16.22
N ASP A 161 32.85 24.07 -17.05
CA ASP A 161 32.87 24.43 -18.46
C ASP A 161 33.19 25.93 -18.65
N LYS A 162 32.54 26.80 -17.88
CA LYS A 162 32.82 28.25 -17.92
C LYS A 162 34.26 28.58 -17.53
N VAL A 163 34.84 27.87 -16.57
CA VAL A 163 36.25 28.05 -16.16
C VAL A 163 37.20 27.58 -17.26
N VAL A 164 36.94 26.44 -17.87
CA VAL A 164 37.73 25.92 -19.00
C VAL A 164 37.68 26.87 -20.19
N ASP A 165 36.51 27.32 -20.58
CA ASP A 165 36.32 28.27 -21.69
C ASP A 165 37.06 29.59 -21.44
N LYS A 166 37.01 30.09 -20.22
CA LYS A 166 37.72 31.31 -19.84
C LYS A 166 39.25 31.13 -19.90
N GLN A 167 39.76 30.00 -19.46
CA GLN A 167 41.18 29.68 -19.55
C GLN A 167 41.64 29.51 -21.00
N MET A 168 40.85 28.85 -21.84
CA MET A 168 41.15 28.69 -23.25
C MET A 168 41.23 30.01 -24.00
N ARG A 169 40.34 30.97 -23.72
CA ARG A 169 40.39 32.32 -24.28
C ARG A 169 41.66 33.06 -23.90
N ILE A 170 42.07 32.98 -22.61
CA ILE A 170 43.31 33.63 -22.14
C ILE A 170 44.54 33.07 -22.87
N VAL A 171 44.58 31.77 -23.19
CA VAL A 171 45.68 31.12 -23.89
C VAL A 171 45.72 31.52 -25.37
N GLN A 172 44.55 31.84 -25.98
CA GLN A 172 44.48 32.27 -27.39
C GLN A 172 44.83 33.76 -27.61
N GLU A 173 44.82 34.58 -26.54
CA GLU A 173 45.17 35.99 -26.60
C GLU A 173 46.68 36.27 -26.35
N ILE A 174 47.49 35.23 -26.13
CA ILE A 174 48.94 35.32 -26.01
C ILE A 174 49.61 34.87 -27.32
#